data_9afb8e28399900397d003499f6c584c1
#
_entry.id   9afb8e28399900397d003499f6c584c1
#
_cell.length_a   1.000
_cell.length_b   1.000
_cell.length_c   1.000
_cell.angle_alpha   90.00
_cell.angle_beta   90.00
_cell.angle_gamma   90.00
#
_symmetry.space_group_name_H-M   'P 1'
#
loop_
_entity.id
_entity.type
_entity.pdbx_description
1 polymer ?
#
loop_
_entity_poly.entity_id
_entity_poly.type
_entity_poly.pdbx_seq_one_letter_code
_entity_poly.pdbx_strand_id
1 'polypeptide(L)'
;MPERNVKVGSSVGLHARPATIFTQAASKLPVKVTIAKANGGNAVDARSVLFVLGLDVRGGDEVVLAAEGDGADAALDELEALLQRDLDKE
;
A
#
# COMPACT_ATOMS: atom_id res chain seq x y z
N MET A 1 -12.60 -6.11 -10.26
CA MET A 1 -11.69 -5.97 -9.13
C MET A 1 -11.41 -4.50 -8.87
N PRO A 2 -11.86 -3.96 -7.73
CA PRO A 2 -11.60 -2.54 -7.44
C PRO A 2 -10.11 -2.23 -7.31
N GLU A 3 -9.73 -1.10 -7.87
CA GLU A 3 -8.34 -0.63 -7.82
C GLU A 3 -8.31 0.84 -7.46
N ARG A 4 -7.22 1.27 -6.84
CA ARG A 4 -6.97 2.68 -6.53
C ARG A 4 -5.54 3.04 -6.86
N ASN A 5 -5.35 4.13 -7.59
CA ASN A 5 -4.02 4.69 -7.78
C ASN A 5 -3.77 5.68 -6.67
N VAL A 6 -2.66 5.50 -5.96
CA VAL A 6 -2.35 6.29 -4.78
C VAL A 6 -0.93 6.83 -4.88
N LYS A 7 -0.76 8.11 -4.62
CA LYS A 7 0.55 8.72 -4.53
C LYS A 7 1.05 8.62 -3.09
N VAL A 8 2.25 8.07 -2.91
CA VAL A 8 2.81 7.86 -1.58
C VAL A 8 3.25 9.19 -0.98
N GLY A 9 2.70 9.53 0.18
CA GLY A 9 2.99 10.80 0.86
C GLY A 9 4.21 10.79 1.74
N SER A 10 4.71 9.61 2.11
CA SER A 10 5.92 9.50 2.92
C SER A 10 7.14 9.96 2.13
N SER A 11 7.98 10.78 2.74
CA SER A 11 9.16 11.33 2.08
C SER A 11 10.20 10.26 1.74
N VAL A 12 10.22 9.15 2.47
CA VAL A 12 11.15 8.03 2.21
C VAL A 12 10.48 6.88 1.46
N GLY A 13 9.20 7.01 1.11
CA GLY A 13 8.47 5.94 0.45
C GLY A 13 8.13 4.80 1.38
N LEU A 14 7.96 3.59 0.80
CA LEU A 14 7.58 2.41 1.57
C LEU A 14 8.83 1.62 1.98
N HIS A 15 9.65 2.21 2.83
CA HIS A 15 10.83 1.59 3.41
C HIS A 15 10.68 1.54 4.92
N ALA A 16 11.34 0.59 5.57
CA ALA A 16 11.46 0.50 7.03
C ALA A 16 10.10 0.71 7.73
N ARG A 17 9.97 1.76 8.54
CA ARG A 17 8.78 1.99 9.35
C ARG A 17 7.50 2.19 8.54
N PRO A 18 7.47 2.98 7.45
CA PRO A 18 6.25 3.10 6.66
C PRO A 18 5.77 1.77 6.09
N ALA A 19 6.68 0.93 5.61
CA ALA A 19 6.32 -0.39 5.10
C ALA A 19 5.72 -1.27 6.19
N THR A 20 6.29 -1.23 7.40
CA THR A 20 5.78 -2.00 8.53
C THR A 20 4.37 -1.54 8.91
N ILE A 21 4.15 -0.23 8.99
CA ILE A 21 2.84 0.33 9.33
C ILE A 21 1.81 -0.09 8.28
N PHE A 22 2.16 0.03 7.00
CA PHE A 22 1.28 -0.32 5.90
C PHE A 22 0.90 -1.81 5.94
N THR A 23 1.89 -2.70 6.08
CA THR A 23 1.63 -4.14 6.06
C THR A 23 0.83 -4.59 7.27
N GLN A 24 1.06 -3.98 8.43
CA GLN A 24 0.26 -4.29 9.62
C GLN A 24 -1.20 -3.87 9.42
N ALA A 25 -1.44 -2.70 8.84
CA ALA A 25 -2.80 -2.25 8.55
C ALA A 25 -3.48 -3.19 7.56
N ALA A 26 -2.78 -3.58 6.49
CA ALA A 26 -3.32 -4.50 5.49
C ALA A 26 -3.67 -5.86 6.10
N SER A 27 -2.86 -6.33 7.06
CA SER A 27 -3.10 -7.62 7.71
C SER A 27 -4.36 -7.65 8.57
N LYS A 28 -4.84 -6.50 8.99
CA LYS A 28 -6.04 -6.40 9.83
C LYS A 28 -7.32 -6.33 9.01
N LEU A 29 -7.22 -6.19 7.70
CA LEU A 29 -8.38 -6.05 6.84
C LEU A 29 -8.99 -7.41 6.52
N PRO A 30 -10.31 -7.48 6.31
CA PRO A 30 -10.99 -8.74 6.04
C PRO A 30 -10.80 -9.26 4.63
N VAL A 31 -10.19 -8.46 3.74
CA VAL A 31 -10.00 -8.84 2.34
C VAL A 31 -8.53 -8.80 1.99
N LYS A 32 -8.14 -9.58 1.00
CA LYS A 32 -6.78 -9.57 0.48
C LYS A 32 -6.57 -8.34 -0.38
N VAL A 33 -5.49 -7.60 -0.13
CA VAL A 33 -5.12 -6.44 -0.92
C VAL A 33 -3.75 -6.69 -1.54
N THR A 34 -3.60 -6.28 -2.80
CA THR A 34 -2.31 -6.31 -3.48
C THR A 34 -1.84 -4.88 -3.75
N ILE A 35 -0.54 -4.72 -3.90
CA ILE A 35 0.09 -3.44 -4.19
C ILE A 35 1.11 -3.63 -5.31
N ALA A 36 1.15 -2.68 -6.24
CA ALA A 36 2.11 -2.67 -7.34
C ALA A 36 2.54 -1.24 -7.62
N LYS A 37 3.73 -1.07 -8.20
CA LYS A 37 4.11 0.25 -8.71
C LYS A 37 3.29 0.56 -9.96
N ALA A 38 2.81 1.78 -10.07
CA ALA A 38 1.95 2.19 -11.18
C ALA A 38 2.67 2.14 -12.53
N ASN A 39 4.00 2.19 -12.51
CA ASN A 39 4.80 2.19 -13.74
C ASN A 39 5.10 0.79 -14.28
N GLY A 40 4.35 -0.22 -13.87
CA GLY A 40 4.41 -1.54 -14.48
C GLY A 40 5.01 -2.65 -13.64
N GLY A 41 5.17 -2.45 -12.35
CA GLY A 41 5.63 -3.50 -11.45
C GLY A 41 4.59 -4.60 -11.25
N ASN A 42 5.04 -5.77 -10.84
CA ASN A 42 4.14 -6.87 -10.49
C ASN A 42 3.44 -6.60 -9.16
N ALA A 43 2.17 -6.98 -9.08
CA ALA A 43 1.42 -6.85 -7.84
C ALA A 43 1.90 -7.91 -6.83
N VAL A 44 2.05 -7.49 -5.57
CA VAL A 44 2.43 -8.37 -4.48
C VAL A 44 1.45 -8.24 -3.33
N ASP A 45 1.47 -9.19 -2.42
CA ASP A 45 0.58 -9.18 -1.25
C ASP A 45 0.94 -8.02 -0.33
N ALA A 46 -0.02 -7.14 -0.09
CA ALA A 46 0.19 -5.96 0.75
C ALA A 46 0.47 -6.31 2.21
N ARG A 47 0.25 -7.55 2.63
CA ARG A 47 0.52 -8.01 4.00
C ARG A 47 1.96 -8.47 4.21
N SER A 48 2.74 -8.60 3.12
CA SER A 48 4.11 -9.09 3.23
C SER A 48 5.10 -7.93 3.22
N VAL A 49 5.71 -7.65 4.36
CA VAL A 49 6.68 -6.57 4.47
C VAL A 49 7.86 -6.79 3.52
N LEU A 50 8.29 -8.04 3.35
CA LEU A 50 9.41 -8.36 2.49
C LEU A 50 9.12 -8.03 1.02
N PHE A 51 7.92 -8.40 0.56
CA PHE A 51 7.51 -8.11 -0.82
C PHE A 51 7.28 -6.62 -1.04
N VAL A 52 6.69 -5.93 -0.07
CA VAL A 52 6.47 -4.49 -0.17
C VAL A 52 7.80 -3.75 -0.23
N LEU A 53 8.76 -4.13 0.59
CA LEU A 53 10.10 -3.54 0.52
C LEU A 53 10.77 -3.80 -0.83
N GLY A 54 10.52 -4.98 -1.41
CA GLY A 54 11.07 -5.35 -2.71
C GLY A 54 10.56 -4.51 -3.87
N LEU A 55 9.43 -3.82 -3.70
CA LEU A 55 8.90 -2.94 -4.75
C LEU A 55 9.73 -1.66 -4.90
N ASP A 56 10.51 -1.30 -3.90
CA ASP A 56 11.33 -0.09 -3.91
C ASP A 56 10.50 1.17 -4.20
N VAL A 57 9.37 1.28 -3.52
CA VAL A 57 8.49 2.46 -3.64
C VAL A 57 9.12 3.63 -2.90
N ARG A 58 9.28 4.76 -3.58
CA ARG A 58 9.92 5.95 -3.04
C ARG A 58 8.90 7.05 -2.80
N GLY A 59 9.31 8.06 -2.06
CA GLY A 59 8.44 9.20 -1.80
C GLY A 59 8.01 9.88 -3.09
N GLY A 60 6.71 10.07 -3.23
CA GLY A 60 6.13 10.65 -4.43
C GLY A 60 5.79 9.65 -5.53
N ASP A 61 6.22 8.39 -5.40
CA ASP A 61 5.85 7.35 -6.37
C ASP A 61 4.37 7.03 -6.27
N GLU A 62 3.79 6.62 -7.40
CA GLU A 62 2.41 6.19 -7.46
C GLU A 62 2.35 4.67 -7.44
N VAL A 63 1.40 4.14 -6.67
CA VAL A 63 1.16 2.70 -6.58
C VAL A 63 -0.29 2.41 -6.89
N VAL A 64 -0.56 1.14 -7.28
CA VAL A 64 -1.91 0.65 -7.51
C VAL A 64 -2.25 -0.36 -6.42
N LEU A 65 -3.31 -0.07 -5.68
CA LEU A 65 -3.89 -1.01 -4.72
C LEU A 65 -5.07 -1.70 -5.37
N ALA A 66 -5.19 -3.01 -5.16
CA ALA A 66 -6.32 -3.78 -5.67
C ALA A 66 -6.83 -4.71 -4.58
N ALA A 67 -8.13 -4.92 -4.55
CA ALA A 67 -8.77 -5.81 -3.57
C ALA A 67 -10.00 -6.46 -4.17
N GLU A 68 -10.38 -7.63 -3.65
CA GLU A 68 -11.57 -8.36 -4.07
C GLU A 68 -12.45 -8.70 -2.88
N GLY A 69 -13.75 -8.82 -3.14
CA GLY A 69 -14.71 -9.31 -2.16
C GLY A 69 -15.44 -8.20 -1.42
N ASP A 70 -16.28 -8.63 -0.48
CA ASP A 70 -17.06 -7.69 0.33
C ASP A 70 -16.13 -6.88 1.22
N GLY A 71 -16.30 -5.56 1.19
CA GLY A 71 -15.46 -4.66 1.95
C GLY A 71 -14.22 -4.19 1.22
N ALA A 72 -14.06 -4.55 -0.06
CA ALA A 72 -12.88 -4.16 -0.84
C ALA A 72 -12.73 -2.64 -0.91
N ASP A 73 -13.82 -1.91 -1.19
CA ASP A 73 -13.75 -0.45 -1.29
C ASP A 73 -13.35 0.20 0.03
N ALA A 74 -13.91 -0.28 1.15
CA ALA A 74 -13.56 0.25 2.46
C ALA A 74 -12.09 -0.04 2.80
N ALA A 75 -11.61 -1.22 2.45
CA ALA A 75 -10.20 -1.59 2.66
C ALA A 75 -9.27 -0.68 1.85
N LEU A 76 -9.62 -0.45 0.59
CA LEU A 76 -8.82 0.43 -0.28
C LEU A 76 -8.83 1.87 0.22
N ASP A 77 -9.98 2.36 0.70
CA ASP A 77 -10.07 3.70 1.28
C ASP A 77 -9.13 3.87 2.46
N GLU A 78 -9.11 2.86 3.34
CA GLU A 78 -8.26 2.91 4.53
C GLU A 78 -6.77 2.92 4.17
N LEU A 79 -6.36 2.04 3.27
CA LEU A 79 -4.95 1.97 2.87
C LEU A 79 -4.54 3.18 2.04
N GLU A 80 -5.44 3.69 1.21
CA GLU A 80 -5.16 4.92 0.46
C GLU A 80 -4.89 6.09 1.39
N ALA A 81 -5.74 6.28 2.38
CA ALA A 81 -5.56 7.36 3.36
C ALA A 81 -4.23 7.21 4.10
N LEU A 82 -3.88 5.97 4.46
CA LEU A 82 -2.65 5.68 5.16
C LEU A 82 -1.42 6.02 4.31
N LEU A 83 -1.43 5.63 3.03
CA LEU A 83 -0.30 5.88 2.14
C LEU A 83 -0.11 7.36 1.82
N GLN A 84 -1.18 8.13 1.84
CA GLN A 84 -1.11 9.58 1.57
C GLN A 84 -0.53 10.37 2.74
N ARG A 85 -0.49 9.78 3.93
CA ARG A 85 0.08 10.42 5.12
C ARG A 85 1.59 10.29 5.11
N ASP A 86 2.27 11.24 5.73
CA ASP A 86 3.71 11.15 5.91
C ASP A 86 3.99 10.32 7.17
N LEU A 87 4.15 9.01 6.98
CA LEU A 87 4.29 8.06 8.08
C LEU A 87 5.59 8.22 8.86
N ASP A 88 6.57 8.92 8.28
CA ASP A 88 7.84 9.17 8.98
C ASP A 88 7.69 10.13 10.14
N LYS A 89 6.64 10.94 10.11
CA LYS A 89 6.41 11.96 11.13
C LYS A 89 5.43 11.52 12.20
N GLU A 90 5.00 10.28 12.16
CA GLU A 90 4.01 9.75 13.11
C GLU A 90 4.59 8.90 14.24
#